data_d3f280da0fc96ca7a5f946eb0d8274fe
#
_entry.id   d3f280da0fc96ca7a5f946eb0d8274fe
#
_cell.length_a   1.000
_cell.length_b   1.000
_cell.length_c   1.000
_cell.angle_alpha   90.00
_cell.angle_beta   90.00
_cell.angle_gamma   90.00
#
_symmetry.space_group_name_H-M   'P 1'
#
loop_
_entity.id
_entity.type
_entity.pdbx_description
1 polymer ?
#
loop_
_entity_poly.entity_id
_entity_poly.type
_entity_poly.pdbx_seq_one_letter_code
_entity_poly.pdbx_strand_id
1 'polypeptide(L)'
;MQQCLEQQARTSQQLDQQAALLERQQLALEDLQGQASSGVPETPPPDVVTATVLVDQACAASSRVDEQPSSTGKLLVGELEEVWLENLGLALPARVDTGAETASLDARNIEVFERDGRRWVRFEILHPVSGEPVPMERRLKRMVSIVQANSPDAERRPVIKLGITIGHISQTAEFTLSDRSHLDYQVLVGRNILQDVMVVDVSRKHIAPYQLPDGGEAAP
;
A
#
# COMPACT_ATOMS: atom_id res chain seq x y z
N MET A 1 -45.64 -7.83 -24.08
CA MET A 1 -45.84 -8.70 -22.90
C MET A 1 -44.97 -9.96 -22.93
N GLN A 2 -44.87 -10.69 -24.05
CA GLN A 2 -44.07 -11.92 -24.15
C GLN A 2 -42.58 -11.73 -23.84
N GLN A 3 -41.91 -10.68 -24.34
CA GLN A 3 -40.46 -10.41 -24.09
C GLN A 3 -40.15 -10.21 -22.60
N CYS A 4 -41.05 -9.63 -21.82
CA CYS A 4 -40.82 -9.41 -20.39
C CYS A 4 -40.88 -10.73 -19.59
N LEU A 5 -41.76 -11.65 -19.99
CA LEU A 5 -41.83 -12.98 -19.37
C LEU A 5 -40.63 -13.85 -19.69
N GLU A 6 -40.10 -13.77 -20.92
CA GLU A 6 -38.89 -14.50 -21.33
C GLU A 6 -37.66 -13.96 -20.59
N GLN A 7 -37.58 -12.65 -20.37
CA GLN A 7 -36.45 -12.04 -19.63
C GLN A 7 -36.49 -12.43 -18.15
N GLN A 8 -37.68 -12.47 -17.55
CA GLN A 8 -37.88 -12.91 -16.18
C GLN A 8 -37.50 -14.39 -16.00
N ALA A 9 -37.88 -15.25 -16.94
CA ALA A 9 -37.53 -16.66 -16.91
C ALA A 9 -36.01 -16.89 -17.02
N ARG A 10 -35.32 -16.14 -17.87
CA ARG A 10 -33.85 -16.21 -18.00
C ARG A 10 -33.13 -15.76 -16.72
N THR A 11 -33.61 -14.67 -16.08
CA THR A 11 -33.05 -14.17 -14.84
C THR A 11 -33.23 -15.15 -13.68
N SER A 12 -34.44 -15.78 -13.59
CA SER A 12 -34.67 -16.83 -12.60
C SER A 12 -33.76 -18.03 -12.79
N GLN A 13 -33.60 -18.49 -14.03
CA GLN A 13 -32.72 -19.61 -14.35
C GLN A 13 -31.24 -19.31 -14.04
N GLN A 14 -30.81 -18.06 -14.21
CA GLN A 14 -29.46 -17.62 -13.90
C GLN A 14 -29.22 -17.57 -12.38
N LEU A 15 -30.22 -17.13 -11.60
CA LEU A 15 -30.17 -17.14 -10.15
C LEU A 15 -30.09 -18.57 -9.57
N ASP A 16 -30.88 -19.48 -10.13
CA ASP A 16 -30.85 -20.89 -9.72
C ASP A 16 -29.49 -21.56 -10.00
N GLN A 17 -28.86 -21.22 -11.13
CA GLN A 17 -27.52 -21.70 -11.44
C GLN A 17 -26.45 -21.15 -10.48
N GLN A 18 -26.54 -19.87 -10.11
CA GLN A 18 -25.63 -19.26 -9.14
C GLN A 18 -25.82 -19.87 -7.75
N ALA A 19 -27.04 -20.10 -7.32
CA ALA A 19 -27.34 -20.73 -6.03
C ALA A 19 -26.75 -22.16 -5.95
N ALA A 20 -26.90 -22.95 -6.98
CA ALA A 20 -26.34 -24.30 -7.06
C ALA A 20 -24.79 -24.30 -7.03
N LEU A 21 -24.16 -23.30 -7.66
CA LEU A 21 -22.71 -23.14 -7.65
C LEU A 21 -22.18 -22.79 -6.23
N LEU A 22 -22.88 -21.90 -5.52
CA LEU A 22 -22.53 -21.52 -4.16
C LEU A 22 -22.66 -22.70 -3.19
N GLU A 23 -23.72 -23.48 -3.32
CA GLU A 23 -23.94 -24.68 -2.49
C GLU A 23 -22.85 -25.73 -2.69
N ARG A 24 -22.38 -25.90 -3.93
CA ARG A 24 -21.26 -26.78 -4.27
C ARG A 24 -19.93 -26.29 -3.69
N GLN A 25 -19.72 -24.98 -3.66
CA GLN A 25 -18.53 -24.40 -3.03
C GLN A 25 -18.54 -24.56 -1.51
N GLN A 26 -19.68 -24.42 -0.87
CA GLN A 26 -19.82 -24.64 0.58
C GLN A 26 -19.50 -26.10 0.96
N LEU A 27 -20.03 -27.06 0.24
CA LEU A 27 -19.74 -28.48 0.48
C LEU A 27 -18.26 -28.81 0.29
N ALA A 28 -17.59 -28.20 -0.68
CA ALA A 28 -16.16 -28.39 -0.90
C ALA A 28 -15.31 -27.79 0.24
N LEU A 29 -15.74 -26.68 0.84
CA LEU A 29 -15.08 -26.07 2.00
C LEU A 29 -15.25 -26.90 3.26
N GLU A 30 -16.43 -27.48 3.48
CA GLU A 30 -16.70 -28.37 4.62
C GLU A 30 -15.85 -29.66 4.53
N ASP A 31 -15.68 -30.21 3.34
CA ASP A 31 -14.84 -31.40 3.11
C ASP A 31 -13.35 -31.11 3.40
N LEU A 32 -12.85 -29.94 3.00
CA LEU A 32 -11.48 -29.49 3.31
C LEU A 32 -11.26 -29.26 4.80
N GLN A 33 -12.25 -28.72 5.51
CA GLN A 33 -12.18 -28.53 6.96
C GLN A 33 -12.22 -29.86 7.73
N GLY A 34 -12.96 -30.84 7.24
CA GLY A 34 -12.99 -32.19 7.79
C GLY A 34 -11.66 -32.96 7.65
N GLN A 35 -10.91 -32.69 6.58
CA GLN A 35 -9.59 -33.32 6.36
C GLN A 35 -8.48 -32.67 7.20
N ALA A 36 -8.62 -31.40 7.58
CA ALA A 36 -7.63 -30.70 8.41
C ALA A 36 -7.64 -31.14 9.90
N SER A 37 -8.70 -31.80 10.35
CA SER A 37 -8.85 -32.23 11.75
C SER A 37 -8.39 -33.67 12.06
N SER A 38 -7.95 -34.43 11.07
CA SER A 38 -7.60 -35.86 11.23
C SER A 38 -6.15 -36.21 10.93
N GLY A 39 -5.19 -35.36 11.29
CA GLY A 39 -3.80 -35.66 10.98
C GLY A 39 -2.76 -34.89 11.79
N VAL A 40 -2.82 -34.91 13.12
CA VAL A 40 -1.67 -34.51 13.94
C VAL A 40 -1.07 -35.77 14.54
N PRO A 41 0.10 -36.25 14.11
CA PRO A 41 0.83 -37.29 14.84
C PRO A 41 1.41 -36.66 16.11
N GLU A 42 1.01 -37.18 17.25
CA GLU A 42 1.55 -36.88 18.56
C GLU A 42 3.03 -37.36 18.61
N THR A 43 3.96 -36.42 18.58
CA THR A 43 5.37 -36.69 18.89
C THR A 43 5.56 -36.61 20.40
N PRO A 44 6.23 -37.61 21.06
CA PRO A 44 6.51 -37.54 22.48
C PRO A 44 7.51 -36.40 22.79
N PRO A 45 7.40 -35.81 24.01
CA PRO A 45 8.29 -34.68 24.37
C PRO A 45 9.73 -35.19 24.57
N PRO A 46 10.73 -34.41 24.13
CA PRO A 46 12.12 -34.71 24.44
C PRO A 46 12.44 -34.41 25.91
N ASP A 47 13.24 -35.27 26.52
CA ASP A 47 13.72 -35.19 27.90
C ASP A 47 14.30 -33.81 28.25
N VAL A 48 13.78 -33.22 29.31
CA VAL A 48 14.25 -31.95 29.90
C VAL A 48 15.60 -32.19 30.57
N VAL A 49 16.66 -31.76 29.93
CA VAL A 49 17.98 -31.60 30.58
C VAL A 49 17.98 -30.24 31.27
N THR A 50 17.90 -30.26 32.59
CA THR A 50 17.94 -29.08 33.45
C THR A 50 19.36 -28.48 33.43
N ALA A 51 19.59 -27.46 32.64
CA ALA A 51 20.77 -26.60 32.76
C ALA A 51 20.37 -25.35 33.56
N THR A 52 20.81 -25.32 34.82
CA THR A 52 20.75 -24.13 35.68
C THR A 52 21.70 -23.05 35.12
N VAL A 53 21.15 -22.03 34.49
CA VAL A 53 21.88 -20.80 34.20
C VAL A 53 21.38 -19.72 35.13
N LEU A 54 22.30 -19.18 35.92
CA LEU A 54 22.10 -18.06 36.83
C LEU A 54 21.61 -16.84 36.03
N VAL A 55 20.44 -16.35 36.42
CA VAL A 55 19.87 -15.11 35.91
C VAL A 55 20.41 -13.98 36.79
N ASP A 56 21.23 -13.14 36.23
CA ASP A 56 21.53 -11.84 36.81
C ASP A 56 21.04 -10.73 35.88
N GLN A 57 20.05 -10.09 36.39
CA GLN A 57 19.54 -8.71 36.30
C GLN A 57 19.91 -7.82 35.09
N ALA A 58 18.88 -7.35 34.47
CA ALA A 58 18.44 -5.94 34.29
C ALA A 58 17.66 -5.79 33.01
N CYS A 59 16.34 -5.96 33.10
CA CYS A 59 15.43 -5.46 32.07
C CYS A 59 15.38 -3.94 32.16
N ALA A 60 16.23 -3.26 31.35
CA ALA A 60 15.93 -1.92 30.90
C ALA A 60 15.22 -2.06 29.54
N ALA A 61 13.93 -1.80 29.53
CA ALA A 61 13.13 -1.73 28.32
C ALA A 61 13.65 -0.59 27.44
N SER A 62 14.47 -0.94 26.47
CA SER A 62 14.72 -0.14 25.29
C SER A 62 14.05 -0.88 24.16
N SER A 63 12.89 -0.40 23.73
CA SER A 63 12.31 -0.76 22.45
C SER A 63 13.19 -0.20 21.33
N ARG A 64 14.34 -0.86 21.12
CA ARG A 64 15.10 -0.72 19.88
C ARG A 64 14.31 -1.53 18.86
N VAL A 65 13.69 -0.82 17.93
CA VAL A 65 13.28 -1.43 16.66
C VAL A 65 14.57 -2.02 16.08
N ASP A 66 14.67 -3.36 16.07
CA ASP A 66 15.79 -4.04 15.43
C ASP A 66 15.75 -3.70 13.93
N GLU A 67 16.54 -2.70 13.55
CA GLU A 67 16.96 -2.48 12.17
C GLU A 67 17.84 -3.67 11.76
N GLN A 68 17.19 -4.77 11.37
CA GLN A 68 17.94 -5.85 10.73
C GLN A 68 18.24 -5.40 9.29
N PRO A 69 19.52 -5.08 8.98
CA PRO A 69 19.89 -4.83 7.62
C PRO A 69 19.63 -6.11 6.82
N SER A 70 18.82 -5.99 5.77
CA SER A 70 18.69 -7.08 4.81
C SER A 70 20.09 -7.50 4.37
N SER A 71 20.36 -8.79 4.25
CA SER A 71 21.65 -9.33 3.81
C SER A 71 22.12 -8.79 2.44
N THR A 72 21.24 -8.06 1.75
CA THR A 72 21.48 -7.45 0.43
C THR A 72 21.85 -5.97 0.51
N GLY A 73 21.93 -5.35 1.70
CA GLY A 73 22.16 -3.90 1.85
C GLY A 73 20.96 -3.03 1.42
N LYS A 74 19.79 -3.64 1.16
CA LYS A 74 18.56 -2.94 0.83
C LYS A 74 17.73 -2.65 2.08
N LEU A 75 17.01 -1.54 2.08
CA LEU A 75 16.07 -1.21 3.16
C LEU A 75 14.92 -2.22 3.18
N LEU A 76 14.64 -2.79 4.35
CA LEU A 76 13.45 -3.59 4.56
C LEU A 76 12.27 -2.67 4.90
N VAL A 77 11.19 -2.77 4.14
CA VAL A 77 9.95 -2.01 4.33
C VAL A 77 8.76 -2.95 4.51
N GLY A 78 7.74 -2.50 5.23
CA GLY A 78 6.50 -3.25 5.43
C GLY A 78 5.47 -3.03 4.30
N GLU A 79 4.28 -3.60 4.45
CA GLU A 79 3.16 -3.34 3.55
C GLU A 79 2.59 -1.92 3.70
N LEU A 80 2.74 -1.32 4.89
CA LEU A 80 2.36 0.05 5.23
C LEU A 80 3.56 0.76 5.82
N GLU A 81 3.83 1.97 5.31
CA GLU A 81 4.91 2.83 5.80
C GLU A 81 4.46 4.28 5.82
N GLU A 82 5.26 5.14 6.45
CA GLU A 82 5.15 6.57 6.33
C GLU A 82 6.17 7.11 5.33
N VAL A 83 5.70 7.93 4.41
CA VAL A 83 6.53 8.57 3.39
C VAL A 83 6.61 10.06 3.68
N TRP A 84 7.81 10.53 4.00
CA TRP A 84 8.05 11.96 4.10
C TRP A 84 8.15 12.59 2.70
N LEU A 85 7.36 13.62 2.46
CA LEU A 85 7.38 14.41 1.23
C LEU A 85 8.16 15.70 1.48
N GLU A 86 9.41 15.77 0.99
CA GLU A 86 10.33 16.90 1.22
C GLU A 86 9.74 18.26 0.88
N ASN A 87 9.03 18.32 -0.23
CA ASN A 87 8.47 19.57 -0.73
C ASN A 87 7.24 20.07 0.06
N LEU A 88 6.71 19.28 0.95
CA LEU A 88 5.56 19.57 1.77
C LEU A 88 5.91 19.72 3.24
N GLY A 89 7.03 19.12 3.66
CA GLY A 89 7.36 18.99 5.06
C GLY A 89 6.33 18.16 5.83
N LEU A 90 5.73 17.16 5.17
CA LEU A 90 4.69 16.29 5.73
C LEU A 90 5.02 14.82 5.50
N ALA A 91 4.74 14.01 6.51
CA ALA A 91 4.69 12.57 6.39
C ALA A 91 3.26 12.13 6.04
N LEU A 92 3.12 11.26 5.04
CA LEU A 92 1.84 10.71 4.63
C LEU A 92 1.82 9.20 4.77
N PRO A 93 0.69 8.61 5.23
CA PRO A 93 0.54 7.17 5.27
C PRO A 93 0.54 6.61 3.85
N ALA A 94 1.34 5.57 3.65
CA ALA A 94 1.58 4.97 2.36
C ALA A 94 1.35 3.46 2.39
N ARG A 95 0.74 2.94 1.33
CA ARG A 95 0.67 1.52 1.05
C ARG A 95 1.75 1.14 0.05
N VAL A 96 2.53 0.12 0.40
CA VAL A 96 3.54 -0.45 -0.50
C VAL A 96 2.88 -1.49 -1.41
N ASP A 97 3.02 -1.30 -2.72
CA ASP A 97 2.39 -2.15 -3.74
C ASP A 97 3.42 -2.60 -4.78
N THR A 98 3.88 -3.83 -4.63
CA THR A 98 4.85 -4.44 -5.56
C THR A 98 4.25 -4.77 -6.93
N GLY A 99 2.91 -4.79 -7.06
CA GLY A 99 2.20 -4.95 -8.32
C GLY A 99 2.12 -3.68 -9.15
N ALA A 100 2.15 -2.50 -8.50
CA ALA A 100 2.08 -1.22 -9.18
C ALA A 100 3.43 -0.85 -9.82
N GLU A 101 3.41 -0.43 -11.09
CA GLU A 101 4.63 0.03 -11.79
C GLU A 101 5.09 1.39 -11.26
N THR A 102 4.16 2.31 -11.03
CA THR A 102 4.43 3.70 -10.62
C THR A 102 3.73 4.04 -9.33
N ALA A 103 4.36 4.92 -8.55
CA ALA A 103 3.75 5.49 -7.36
C ALA A 103 2.59 6.44 -7.72
N SER A 104 1.65 6.60 -6.80
CA SER A 104 0.55 7.54 -6.93
C SER A 104 0.31 8.31 -5.65
N LEU A 105 -0.22 9.53 -5.81
CA LEU A 105 -0.55 10.44 -4.71
C LEU A 105 -2.02 10.84 -4.82
N ASP A 106 -2.74 10.80 -3.69
CA ASP A 106 -4.08 11.37 -3.60
C ASP A 106 -4.02 12.87 -3.83
N ALA A 107 -4.68 13.31 -4.88
CA ALA A 107 -4.68 14.72 -5.29
C ALA A 107 -6.06 15.11 -5.76
N ARG A 108 -6.53 16.26 -5.25
CA ARG A 108 -7.85 16.81 -5.57
C ARG A 108 -7.70 18.10 -6.33
N ASN A 109 -8.77 18.54 -6.98
CA ASN A 109 -8.83 19.80 -7.74
C ASN A 109 -7.66 19.93 -8.71
N ILE A 110 -7.36 18.86 -9.45
CA ILE A 110 -6.20 18.75 -10.35
C ILE A 110 -6.46 19.62 -11.58
N GLU A 111 -5.64 20.67 -11.76
CA GLU A 111 -5.70 21.60 -12.87
C GLU A 111 -4.34 21.69 -13.56
N VAL A 112 -4.31 21.43 -14.86
CA VAL A 112 -3.09 21.61 -15.68
C VAL A 112 -3.13 22.96 -16.37
N PHE A 113 -2.08 23.75 -16.19
CA PHE A 113 -1.98 25.10 -16.75
C PHE A 113 -0.59 25.34 -17.34
N GLU A 114 -0.42 26.46 -18.03
CA GLU A 114 0.85 26.89 -18.61
C GLU A 114 1.36 28.14 -17.90
N ARG A 115 2.66 28.14 -17.58
CA ARG A 115 3.39 29.29 -17.02
C ARG A 115 4.78 29.33 -17.67
N ASP A 116 5.13 30.49 -18.27
CA ASP A 116 6.43 30.75 -18.91
C ASP A 116 6.80 29.67 -19.96
N GLY A 117 5.83 29.30 -20.83
CA GLY A 117 6.02 28.30 -21.87
C GLY A 117 6.24 26.88 -21.34
N ARG A 118 5.90 26.60 -20.07
CA ARG A 118 6.04 25.31 -19.43
C ARG A 118 4.73 24.86 -18.80
N ARG A 119 4.46 23.56 -18.87
CA ARG A 119 3.25 22.99 -18.27
C ARG A 119 3.45 22.73 -16.79
N TRP A 120 2.47 23.15 -16.01
CA TRP A 120 2.38 22.98 -14.57
C TRP A 120 1.08 22.27 -14.20
N VAL A 121 1.03 21.75 -13.00
CA VAL A 121 -0.19 21.22 -12.41
C VAL A 121 -0.37 21.81 -11.01
N ARG A 122 -1.58 22.32 -10.76
CA ARG A 122 -2.08 22.72 -9.45
C ARG A 122 -2.99 21.63 -8.95
N PHE A 123 -2.89 21.30 -7.67
CA PHE A 123 -3.71 20.29 -7.01
C PHE A 123 -3.68 20.52 -5.51
N GLU A 124 -4.56 19.81 -4.78
CA GLU A 124 -4.62 19.83 -3.34
C GLU A 124 -4.41 18.43 -2.79
N ILE A 125 -3.72 18.32 -1.68
CA ILE A 125 -3.63 17.11 -0.87
C ILE A 125 -4.23 17.39 0.49
N LEU A 126 -4.79 16.40 1.15
CA LEU A 126 -5.29 16.56 2.49
C LEU A 126 -4.17 16.39 3.51
N HIS A 127 -4.09 17.33 4.47
CA HIS A 127 -3.19 17.18 5.59
C HIS A 127 -3.59 15.95 6.42
N PRO A 128 -2.67 15.04 6.76
CA PRO A 128 -3.01 13.74 7.33
C PRO A 128 -3.69 13.81 8.70
N VAL A 129 -3.42 14.88 9.46
CA VAL A 129 -3.97 15.05 10.82
C VAL A 129 -5.20 15.98 10.83
N SER A 130 -5.10 17.19 10.21
CA SER A 130 -6.20 18.15 10.23
C SER A 130 -7.27 17.89 9.18
N GLY A 131 -6.95 17.14 8.14
CA GLY A 131 -7.85 16.94 6.99
C GLY A 131 -8.01 18.19 6.11
N GLU A 132 -7.30 19.27 6.40
CA GLU A 132 -7.37 20.50 5.61
C GLU A 132 -6.67 20.35 4.26
N PRO A 133 -7.20 20.98 3.20
CA PRO A 133 -6.56 20.95 1.89
C PRO A 133 -5.28 21.81 1.89
N VAL A 134 -4.18 21.21 1.48
CA VAL A 134 -2.89 21.88 1.28
C VAL A 134 -2.69 22.07 -0.22
N PRO A 135 -2.73 23.32 -0.74
CA PRO A 135 -2.56 23.59 -2.17
C PRO A 135 -1.12 23.42 -2.60
N MET A 136 -0.92 22.84 -3.78
CA MET A 136 0.38 22.61 -4.36
C MET A 136 0.42 22.98 -5.83
N GLU A 137 1.59 23.43 -6.28
CA GLU A 137 1.91 23.59 -7.70
C GLU A 137 3.22 22.87 -8.01
N ARG A 138 3.22 22.05 -9.04
CA ARG A 138 4.42 21.33 -9.50
C ARG A 138 4.53 21.37 -11.02
N ARG A 139 5.76 21.28 -11.50
CA ARG A 139 6.01 21.16 -12.93
C ARG A 139 5.48 19.82 -13.44
N LEU A 140 4.66 19.86 -14.47
CA LEU A 140 4.16 18.66 -15.12
C LEU A 140 5.32 17.97 -15.86
N LYS A 141 5.55 16.70 -15.56
CA LYS A 141 6.54 15.88 -16.25
C LYS A 141 5.96 15.31 -17.56
N ARG A 142 4.81 14.66 -17.46
CA ARG A 142 4.06 14.06 -18.58
C ARG A 142 2.61 13.78 -18.18
N MET A 143 1.78 13.44 -19.16
CA MET A 143 0.47 12.87 -18.93
C MET A 143 0.54 11.35 -19.21
N VAL A 144 -0.10 10.56 -18.39
CA VAL A 144 -0.33 9.13 -18.63
C VAL A 144 -1.81 8.88 -18.89
N SER A 145 -2.08 7.90 -19.73
CA SER A 145 -3.43 7.43 -20.02
C SER A 145 -3.61 6.07 -19.36
N ILE A 146 -4.56 5.95 -18.45
CA ILE A 146 -4.84 4.70 -17.73
C ILE A 146 -6.17 4.18 -18.25
N VAL A 147 -6.15 2.98 -18.82
CA VAL A 147 -7.35 2.25 -19.22
C VAL A 147 -7.79 1.43 -18.01
N GLN A 148 -8.96 1.72 -17.49
CA GLN A 148 -9.57 0.91 -16.43
C GLN A 148 -10.44 -0.18 -17.07
N ALA A 149 -10.41 -1.39 -16.49
CA ALA A 149 -11.18 -2.53 -17.03
C ALA A 149 -12.71 -2.25 -17.10
N ASN A 150 -13.19 -1.31 -16.29
CA ASN A 150 -14.62 -0.99 -16.16
C ASN A 150 -15.02 0.34 -16.83
N SER A 151 -14.11 1.02 -17.55
CA SER A 151 -14.42 2.26 -18.26
C SER A 151 -13.86 2.22 -19.67
N PRO A 152 -14.70 2.50 -20.70
CA PRO A 152 -14.21 2.58 -22.07
C PRO A 152 -13.33 3.80 -22.32
N ASP A 153 -13.38 4.81 -21.45
CA ASP A 153 -12.60 6.04 -21.57
C ASP A 153 -11.31 5.95 -20.76
N ALA A 154 -10.19 6.23 -21.43
CA ALA A 154 -8.90 6.30 -20.79
C ALA A 154 -8.79 7.57 -19.93
N GLU A 155 -8.63 7.39 -18.63
CA GLU A 155 -8.40 8.51 -17.72
C GLU A 155 -6.99 9.07 -17.90
N ARG A 156 -6.89 10.39 -18.14
CA ARG A 156 -5.61 11.07 -18.29
C ARG A 156 -5.15 11.65 -16.96
N ARG A 157 -4.04 11.14 -16.44
CA ARG A 157 -3.47 11.57 -15.16
C ARG A 157 -2.15 12.30 -15.35
N PRO A 158 -1.93 13.43 -14.66
CA PRO A 158 -0.65 14.11 -14.67
C PRO A 158 0.37 13.35 -13.83
N VAL A 159 1.64 13.40 -14.27
CA VAL A 159 2.79 12.86 -13.56
C VAL A 159 3.71 14.00 -13.16
N ILE A 160 4.11 14.02 -11.90
CA ILE A 160 5.03 14.99 -11.31
C ILE A 160 6.23 14.29 -10.71
N LYS A 161 7.26 15.06 -10.33
CA LYS A 161 8.38 14.58 -9.52
C LYS A 161 8.30 15.16 -8.11
N LEU A 162 8.50 14.31 -7.10
CA LEU A 162 8.59 14.70 -5.70
C LEU A 162 9.84 14.09 -5.07
N GLY A 163 10.50 14.85 -4.18
CA GLY A 163 11.47 14.32 -3.24
C GLY A 163 10.74 13.59 -2.12
N ILE A 164 11.19 12.39 -1.81
CA ILE A 164 10.60 11.52 -0.77
C ILE A 164 11.67 10.88 0.07
N THR A 165 11.31 10.59 1.33
CA THR A 165 12.15 9.78 2.23
C THR A 165 11.32 8.66 2.83
N ILE A 166 11.84 7.43 2.78
CA ILE A 166 11.32 6.23 3.44
C ILE A 166 12.49 5.61 4.22
N GLY A 167 12.34 5.40 5.52
CA GLY A 167 13.47 5.03 6.36
C GLY A 167 14.60 6.06 6.23
N HIS A 168 15.80 5.62 5.94
CA HIS A 168 16.98 6.44 5.69
C HIS A 168 17.22 6.74 4.18
N ILE A 169 16.34 6.29 3.29
CA ILE A 169 16.49 6.45 1.85
C ILE A 169 15.70 7.67 1.37
N SER A 170 16.42 8.68 0.89
CA SER A 170 15.85 9.85 0.22
C SER A 170 16.10 9.77 -1.27
N GLN A 171 15.04 9.98 -2.08
CA GLN A 171 15.14 9.96 -3.53
C GLN A 171 14.07 10.82 -4.19
N THR A 172 14.28 11.20 -5.46
CA THR A 172 13.26 11.85 -6.28
C THR A 172 12.53 10.82 -7.12
N ALA A 173 11.22 10.71 -6.94
CA ALA A 173 10.39 9.76 -7.66
C ALA A 173 9.28 10.41 -8.49
N GLU A 174 8.79 9.69 -9.50
CA GLU A 174 7.61 10.09 -10.27
C GLU A 174 6.34 9.59 -9.58
N PHE A 175 5.38 10.51 -9.44
CA PHE A 175 4.06 10.24 -8.90
C PHE A 175 2.97 10.56 -9.91
N THR A 176 2.05 9.66 -10.09
CA THR A 176 0.80 9.89 -10.79
C THR A 176 -0.18 10.55 -9.83
N LEU A 177 -0.79 11.66 -10.23
CA LEU A 177 -1.84 12.32 -9.45
C LEU A 177 -3.20 11.75 -9.85
N SER A 178 -3.99 11.37 -8.86
CA SER A 178 -5.36 10.91 -9.05
C SER A 178 -6.17 11.12 -7.79
N ASP A 179 -7.48 11.29 -7.92
CA ASP A 179 -8.39 11.27 -6.79
C ASP A 179 -8.45 9.84 -6.24
N ARG A 180 -7.99 9.69 -4.99
CA ARG A 180 -7.96 8.43 -4.24
C ARG A 180 -8.82 8.52 -2.97
N SER A 181 -9.75 9.46 -2.91
CA SER A 181 -10.60 9.71 -1.74
C SER A 181 -11.41 8.49 -1.25
N HIS A 182 -11.59 7.51 -2.14
CA HIS A 182 -12.22 6.22 -1.86
C HIS A 182 -11.27 5.15 -1.31
N LEU A 183 -9.98 5.47 -1.15
CA LEU A 183 -8.95 4.56 -0.66
C LEU A 183 -8.41 5.02 0.70
N ASP A 184 -7.94 4.08 1.50
CA ASP A 184 -7.48 4.32 2.87
C ASP A 184 -6.15 5.08 2.96
N TYR A 185 -5.31 5.01 1.90
CA TYR A 185 -3.96 5.56 1.91
C TYR A 185 -3.76 6.60 0.82
N GLN A 186 -3.25 7.77 1.23
CA GLN A 186 -3.00 8.89 0.33
C GLN A 186 -1.85 8.63 -0.64
N VAL A 187 -0.87 7.82 -0.22
CA VAL A 187 0.28 7.46 -1.05
C VAL A 187 0.26 5.97 -1.35
N LEU A 188 0.52 5.64 -2.61
CA LEU A 188 0.86 4.29 -3.04
C LEU A 188 2.31 4.30 -3.52
N VAL A 189 3.12 3.44 -2.93
CA VAL A 189 4.54 3.26 -3.27
C VAL A 189 4.64 2.12 -4.27
N GLY A 190 4.97 2.46 -5.53
CA GLY A 190 5.14 1.48 -6.61
C GLY A 190 6.59 1.04 -6.81
N ARG A 191 6.78 0.13 -7.79
CA ARG A 191 8.12 -0.42 -8.11
C ARG A 191 9.16 0.63 -8.50
N ASN A 192 8.73 1.75 -9.08
CA ASN A 192 9.63 2.86 -9.43
C ASN A 192 10.34 3.50 -8.22
N ILE A 193 9.87 3.24 -6.99
CA ILE A 193 10.50 3.66 -5.74
C ILE A 193 11.25 2.49 -5.10
N LEU A 194 10.68 1.29 -5.14
CA LEU A 194 11.17 0.11 -4.46
C LEU A 194 12.39 -0.53 -5.13
N GLN A 195 12.41 -0.48 -6.47
CA GLN A 195 13.39 -1.20 -7.27
C GLN A 195 14.81 -0.84 -6.88
N ASP A 196 15.66 -1.86 -6.73
CA ASP A 196 17.08 -1.81 -6.43
C ASP A 196 17.45 -1.36 -5.01
N VAL A 197 16.56 -0.67 -4.28
CA VAL A 197 16.88 -0.07 -2.97
C VAL A 197 16.10 -0.64 -1.79
N MET A 198 14.96 -1.31 -2.05
CA MET A 198 14.08 -1.82 -0.99
C MET A 198 13.70 -3.28 -1.19
N VAL A 199 13.39 -3.97 -0.07
CA VAL A 199 12.77 -5.30 0.00
C VAL A 199 11.50 -5.18 0.82
N VAL A 200 10.41 -5.78 0.36
CA VAL A 200 9.10 -5.66 1.01
C VAL A 200 8.78 -6.92 1.80
N ASP A 201 8.50 -6.76 3.08
CA ASP A 201 7.93 -7.79 3.94
C ASP A 201 6.44 -7.47 4.16
N VAL A 202 5.59 -8.16 3.44
CA VAL A 202 4.13 -7.95 3.48
C VAL A 202 3.46 -8.39 4.78
N SER A 203 4.19 -9.05 5.66
CA SER A 203 3.68 -9.46 6.98
C SER A 203 3.85 -8.37 8.05
N ARG A 204 4.58 -7.30 7.75
CA ARG A 204 4.97 -6.25 8.70
C ARG A 204 4.46 -4.87 8.26
N LYS A 205 4.36 -3.95 9.23
CA LYS A 205 3.88 -2.58 9.03
C LYS A 205 4.77 -1.63 9.82
N HIS A 206 5.01 -0.42 9.26
CA HIS A 206 5.72 0.67 9.93
C HIS A 206 7.08 0.24 10.50
N ILE A 207 7.88 -0.48 9.69
CA ILE A 207 9.20 -0.98 10.09
C ILE A 207 10.36 -0.12 9.60
N ALA A 208 10.07 0.85 8.72
CA ALA A 208 11.04 1.78 8.16
C ALA A 208 10.64 3.24 8.45
N PRO A 209 10.64 3.69 9.72
CA PRO A 209 10.32 5.08 10.04
C PRO A 209 11.29 6.02 9.34
N TYR A 210 10.75 7.09 8.71
CA TYR A 210 11.59 8.02 7.94
C TYR A 210 12.59 8.76 8.84
N GLN A 211 13.79 8.96 8.32
CA GLN A 211 14.88 9.67 8.98
C GLN A 211 15.25 10.87 8.12
N LEU A 212 15.12 12.07 8.67
CA LEU A 212 15.51 13.28 7.96
C LEU A 212 17.04 13.46 7.99
N PRO A 213 17.67 13.83 6.87
CA PRO A 213 19.14 13.91 6.76
C PRO A 213 19.80 14.92 7.72
N ASP A 214 19.06 15.88 8.24
CA ASP A 214 19.60 16.93 9.15
C ASP A 214 19.26 16.71 10.64
N GLY A 215 18.90 15.49 11.05
CA GLY A 215 18.58 15.19 12.46
C GLY A 215 17.36 15.96 12.99
N GLY A 216 16.53 16.52 12.11
CA GLY A 216 15.27 17.14 12.46
C GLY A 216 14.31 16.08 12.97
N GLU A 217 14.04 16.12 14.27
CA GLU A 217 13.00 15.32 14.92
C GLU A 217 11.66 15.64 14.25
N ALA A 218 10.97 14.61 13.77
CA ALA A 218 9.63 14.74 13.25
C ALA A 218 8.77 15.39 14.35
N ALA A 219 8.15 16.52 14.04
CA ALA A 219 7.19 17.14 14.94
C ALA A 219 6.02 16.16 15.17
N PRO A 220 5.52 16.05 16.41
CA PRO A 220 4.45 15.15 16.79
C PRO A 220 3.12 15.48 16.11
#